data_4b9ffb6e29d81477044f306c5e7f1033
#
_entry.id   4b9ffb6e29d81477044f306c5e7f1033
#
_cell.length_a   1.000
_cell.length_b   1.000
_cell.length_c   1.000
_cell.angle_alpha   90.00
_cell.angle_beta   90.00
_cell.angle_gamma   90.00
#
_symmetry.space_group_name_H-M   'P 1'
#
loop_
_entity.id
_entity.type
_entity.pdbx_description
1 polymer ?
#
loop_
_entity_poly.entity_id
_entity_poly.type
_entity_poly.pdbx_seq_one_letter_code
_entity_poly.pdbx_strand_id
1 'polypeptide(L)'
;PGGVIVHIGLQDNEPGLDTRRITLQEINFQGTYCYRKDDFAEALALLTSGKVSGKGWAEIRHLDQGAQSFLDIHQGKAPPKIILQTGKE
;
A
#
# COMPACT_ATOMS: atom_id res chain seq x y z
N PRO A 1 13.72 -21.82 -4.12
CA PRO A 1 14.78 -21.48 -5.08
C PRO A 1 14.21 -20.84 -6.33
N GLY A 2 14.89 -19.78 -6.82
CA GLY A 2 14.44 -19.10 -8.04
C GLY A 2 13.21 -18.22 -7.89
N GLY A 3 12.77 -17.98 -6.66
CA GLY A 3 11.60 -17.13 -6.43
C GLY A 3 11.85 -15.66 -6.72
N VAL A 4 10.76 -14.89 -6.74
CA VAL A 4 10.81 -13.45 -6.97
C VAL A 4 10.22 -12.72 -5.76
N ILE A 5 10.95 -11.73 -5.26
CA ILE A 5 10.48 -10.83 -4.21
C ILE A 5 10.42 -9.43 -4.80
N VAL A 6 9.26 -8.79 -4.72
CA VAL A 6 9.09 -7.39 -5.11
C VAL A 6 8.93 -6.58 -3.84
N HIS A 7 9.88 -5.68 -3.59
CA HIS A 7 9.89 -4.85 -2.38
C HIS A 7 9.25 -3.50 -2.66
N ILE A 8 8.23 -3.18 -1.87
CA ILE A 8 7.46 -1.95 -1.99
C ILE A 8 7.60 -1.16 -0.69
N GLY A 9 7.76 0.15 -0.82
CA GLY A 9 7.83 1.04 0.33
C GLY A 9 9.24 1.42 0.71
N LEU A 10 9.34 2.41 1.59
CA LEU A 10 10.62 3.01 1.98
C LEU A 10 10.87 2.96 3.48
N GLN A 11 10.03 2.25 4.21
CA GLN A 11 10.19 2.17 5.65
C GLN A 11 11.42 1.35 6.01
N ASP A 12 12.22 1.88 6.92
CA ASP A 12 13.39 1.16 7.40
C ASP A 12 13.01 -0.07 8.19
N ASN A 13 13.76 -1.13 7.98
CA ASN A 13 13.59 -2.39 8.68
C ASN A 13 14.88 -2.76 9.42
N GLU A 14 14.74 -3.06 10.70
CA GLU A 14 15.81 -3.63 11.49
C GLU A 14 15.43 -5.08 11.81
N PRO A 15 16.32 -6.04 11.63
CA PRO A 15 17.77 -5.94 11.39
C PRO A 15 18.22 -5.83 9.92
N GLY A 16 17.32 -5.70 8.97
CA GLY A 16 17.69 -5.54 7.57
C GLY A 16 17.58 -6.84 6.77
N LEU A 17 18.10 -6.79 5.56
CA LEU A 17 17.92 -7.84 4.58
C LEU A 17 19.01 -8.91 4.71
N ASP A 18 18.62 -10.17 4.73
CA ASP A 18 19.53 -11.29 4.73
C ASP A 18 19.95 -11.66 3.29
N THR A 19 21.04 -11.05 2.83
CA THR A 19 21.51 -11.25 1.46
C THR A 19 22.09 -12.66 1.23
N ARG A 20 22.52 -13.33 2.31
CA ARG A 20 23.03 -14.69 2.21
C ARG A 20 21.94 -15.64 1.71
N ARG A 21 20.72 -15.50 2.23
CA ARG A 21 19.59 -16.33 1.80
C ARG A 21 19.18 -16.04 0.36
N ILE A 22 19.28 -14.79 -0.05
CA ILE A 22 19.01 -14.41 -1.44
C ILE A 22 19.93 -15.18 -2.37
N THR A 23 21.23 -15.21 -2.04
CA THR A 23 22.24 -15.91 -2.85
C THR A 23 22.02 -17.41 -2.86
N LEU A 24 21.84 -18.01 -1.67
CA LEU A 24 21.71 -19.46 -1.54
C LEU A 24 20.47 -20.02 -2.23
N GLN A 25 19.40 -19.24 -2.30
CA GLN A 25 18.14 -19.65 -2.91
C GLN A 25 17.93 -19.09 -4.31
N GLU A 26 18.93 -18.40 -4.85
CA GLU A 26 18.89 -17.79 -6.19
C GLU A 26 17.63 -16.94 -6.38
N ILE A 27 17.34 -16.08 -5.38
CA ILE A 27 16.15 -15.23 -5.38
C ILE A 27 16.40 -14.00 -6.25
N ASN A 28 15.39 -13.67 -7.06
CA ASN A 28 15.35 -12.42 -7.81
C ASN A 28 14.67 -11.36 -6.95
N PHE A 29 15.44 -10.36 -6.51
CA PHE A 29 14.92 -9.32 -5.62
C PHE A 29 14.81 -8.01 -6.40
N GLN A 30 13.58 -7.48 -6.49
CA GLN A 30 13.28 -6.30 -7.30
C GLN A 30 12.61 -5.21 -6.44
N GLY A 31 13.24 -4.04 -6.40
CA GLY A 31 12.59 -2.88 -5.81
C GLY A 31 11.59 -2.27 -6.79
N THR A 32 10.60 -1.60 -6.27
CA THR A 32 9.65 -0.83 -7.09
C THR A 32 9.33 0.48 -6.38
N TYR A 33 9.18 1.54 -7.15
CA TYR A 33 8.94 2.87 -6.61
C TYR A 33 7.94 3.64 -7.47
N CYS A 34 6.93 4.20 -6.80
CA CYS A 34 5.89 4.99 -7.42
C CYS A 34 5.17 4.24 -8.55
N TYR A 35 4.72 4.97 -9.55
CA TYR A 35 3.99 4.42 -10.68
C TYR A 35 4.10 5.36 -11.87
N ARG A 36 3.85 4.83 -13.05
CA ARG A 36 3.77 5.63 -14.26
C ARG A 36 2.33 6.00 -14.54
N LYS A 37 2.14 6.96 -15.46
CA LYS A 37 0.81 7.42 -15.86
C LYS A 37 -0.08 6.25 -16.30
N ASP A 38 0.49 5.31 -17.05
CA ASP A 38 -0.25 4.14 -17.52
C ASP A 38 -0.69 3.24 -16.38
N ASP A 39 0.14 3.11 -15.35
CA ASP A 39 -0.20 2.31 -14.16
C ASP A 39 -1.41 2.91 -13.44
N PHE A 40 -1.45 4.23 -13.33
CA PHE A 40 -2.58 4.92 -12.72
C PHE A 40 -3.87 4.69 -13.50
N ALA A 41 -3.81 4.83 -14.82
CA ALA A 41 -4.97 4.62 -15.68
C ALA A 41 -5.49 3.19 -15.58
N GLU A 42 -4.59 2.22 -15.53
CA GLU A 42 -4.94 0.81 -15.40
C GLU A 42 -5.57 0.52 -14.05
N ALA A 43 -5.02 1.07 -12.96
CA ALA A 43 -5.59 0.92 -11.63
C ALA A 43 -7.00 1.51 -11.55
N LEU A 44 -7.21 2.68 -12.15
CA LEU A 44 -8.52 3.31 -12.21
C LEU A 44 -9.52 2.44 -12.97
N ALA A 45 -9.10 1.85 -14.07
CA ALA A 45 -9.95 0.94 -14.85
C ALA A 45 -10.35 -0.30 -14.04
N LEU A 46 -9.42 -0.84 -13.24
CA LEU A 46 -9.71 -1.98 -12.37
C LEU A 46 -10.75 -1.63 -11.30
N LEU A 47 -10.65 -0.42 -10.74
CA LEU A 47 -11.62 0.04 -9.74
C LEU A 47 -12.99 0.29 -10.34
N THR A 48 -13.04 0.96 -11.50
CA THR A 48 -14.32 1.29 -12.14
C THR A 48 -15.04 0.07 -12.70
N SER A 49 -14.30 -0.96 -13.10
CA SER A 49 -14.89 -2.21 -13.59
C SER A 49 -15.34 -3.14 -12.46
N GLY A 50 -15.01 -2.83 -11.21
CA GLY A 50 -15.37 -3.66 -10.07
C GLY A 50 -14.47 -4.88 -9.86
N LYS A 51 -13.41 -5.03 -10.65
CA LYS A 51 -12.46 -6.14 -10.46
C LYS A 51 -11.65 -6.00 -9.19
N VAL A 52 -11.43 -4.75 -8.76
CA VAL A 52 -10.77 -4.42 -7.50
C VAL A 52 -11.67 -3.47 -6.74
N SER A 53 -11.78 -3.63 -5.44
CA SER A 53 -12.66 -2.83 -4.61
C SER A 53 -12.01 -2.54 -3.27
N GLY A 54 -12.34 -1.38 -2.68
CA GLY A 54 -11.95 -1.05 -1.31
C GLY A 54 -12.89 -1.61 -0.25
N LYS A 55 -13.92 -2.32 -0.67
CA LYS A 55 -14.93 -2.85 0.25
C LYS A 55 -14.29 -3.80 1.26
N GLY A 56 -14.56 -3.55 2.53
CA GLY A 56 -14.06 -4.38 3.62
C GLY A 56 -12.70 -3.99 4.16
N TRP A 57 -11.94 -3.12 3.48
CA TRP A 57 -10.63 -2.69 3.96
C TRP A 57 -10.39 -1.18 3.88
N ALA A 58 -11.24 -0.43 3.17
CA ALA A 58 -11.16 1.02 3.09
C ALA A 58 -12.35 1.64 3.84
N GLU A 59 -12.09 2.71 4.57
CA GLU A 59 -13.11 3.46 5.31
C GLU A 59 -13.13 4.89 4.81
N ILE A 60 -14.35 5.42 4.61
CA ILE A 60 -14.52 6.82 4.21
C ILE A 60 -14.89 7.62 5.46
N ARG A 61 -14.16 8.72 5.69
CA ARG A 61 -14.41 9.65 6.79
C ARG A 61 -14.51 11.06 6.24
N HIS A 62 -15.23 11.92 6.96
CA HIS A 62 -15.30 13.31 6.60
C HIS A 62 -13.93 13.99 6.81
N LEU A 63 -13.66 15.02 6.01
CA LEU A 63 -12.37 15.72 6.03
C LEU A 63 -12.01 16.25 7.43
N ASP A 64 -12.99 16.70 8.22
CA ASP A 64 -12.75 17.23 9.56
C ASP A 64 -12.22 16.17 10.53
N GLN A 65 -12.30 14.90 10.18
CA GLN A 65 -11.75 13.79 10.96
C GLN A 65 -10.29 13.48 10.58
N GLY A 66 -9.66 14.33 9.77
CA GLY A 66 -8.31 14.07 9.28
C GLY A 66 -7.29 13.92 10.39
N ALA A 67 -7.28 14.84 11.36
CA ALA A 67 -6.32 14.79 12.47
C ALA A 67 -6.51 13.52 13.30
N GLN A 68 -7.76 13.18 13.62
CA GLN A 68 -8.06 11.96 14.37
C GLN A 68 -7.66 10.70 13.57
N SER A 69 -7.83 10.75 12.26
CA SER A 69 -7.47 9.63 11.39
C SER A 69 -5.96 9.35 11.41
N PHE A 70 -5.14 10.38 11.35
CA PHE A 70 -3.69 10.23 11.48
C PHE A 70 -3.32 9.62 12.83
N LEU A 71 -3.95 10.08 13.89
CA LEU A 71 -3.71 9.53 15.23
C LEU A 71 -4.10 8.05 15.30
N ASP A 72 -5.26 7.69 14.75
CA ASP A 72 -5.74 6.31 14.73
C ASP A 72 -4.77 5.40 13.97
N ILE A 73 -4.25 5.85 12.83
CA ILE A 73 -3.27 5.10 12.06
C ILE A 73 -2.00 4.90 12.89
N HIS A 74 -1.52 5.95 13.51
CA HIS A 74 -0.31 5.89 14.33
C HIS A 74 -0.46 4.92 15.50
N GLN A 75 -1.65 4.83 16.07
CA GLN A 75 -1.95 3.97 17.21
C GLN A 75 -2.38 2.55 16.81
N GLY A 76 -2.41 2.25 15.53
CA GLY A 76 -2.82 0.94 15.04
C GLY A 76 -4.32 0.66 15.17
N LYS A 77 -5.14 1.70 15.26
CA LYS A 77 -6.61 1.58 15.44
C LYS A 77 -7.39 1.81 14.16
N ALA A 78 -6.70 2.04 13.06
CA ALA A 78 -7.37 2.35 11.79
C ALA A 78 -7.41 1.14 10.86
N PRO A 79 -8.36 1.11 9.91
CA PRO A 79 -8.34 0.12 8.83
C PRO A 79 -7.15 0.37 7.90
N PRO A 80 -6.85 -0.56 6.98
CA PRO A 80 -5.70 -0.42 6.08
C PRO A 80 -5.69 0.86 5.25
N LYS A 81 -6.86 1.43 4.94
CA LYS A 81 -6.96 2.67 4.17
C LYS A 81 -8.10 3.53 4.67
N ILE A 82 -7.80 4.80 4.89
CA ILE A 82 -8.82 5.82 5.18
C ILE A 82 -8.85 6.80 4.02
N ILE A 83 -10.04 7.09 3.52
CA ILE A 83 -10.26 8.08 2.48
C ILE A 83 -11.02 9.24 3.13
N LEU A 84 -10.46 10.44 3.04
CA LEU A 84 -11.10 11.63 3.57
C LEU A 84 -11.94 12.27 2.48
N GLN A 85 -13.21 12.41 2.75
CA GLN A 85 -14.16 12.97 1.80
C GLN A 85 -14.42 14.44 2.11
N THR A 86 -14.33 15.27 1.09
CA THR A 86 -14.66 16.70 1.18
C THR A 86 -16.17 16.89 0.92
N GLY A 87 -16.68 18.04 1.33
CA GLY A 87 -18.09 18.36 1.12
C GLY A 87 -18.95 18.03 2.32
N LYS A 88 -20.25 18.10 2.13
CA LYS A 88 -21.22 17.97 3.22
C LYS A 88 -21.71 16.55 3.48
N GLU A 89 -21.26 15.61 2.70
CA GLU A 89 -21.73 14.23 2.84
C GLU A 89 -20.60 13.24 3.00
#